data_05b7c31892bccd354ba0b7223573c776
#
_entry.id   05b7c31892bccd354ba0b7223573c776
#
_cell.length_a   1.000
_cell.length_b   1.000
_cell.length_c   1.000
_cell.angle_alpha   90.00
_cell.angle_beta   90.00
_cell.angle_gamma   90.00
#
_symmetry.space_group_name_H-M   'P 1'
#
loop_
_entity.id
_entity.type
_entity.pdbx_description
1 polymer ?
#
loop_
_entity_poly.entity_id
_entity_poly.type
_entity_poly.pdbx_seq_one_letter_code
_entity_poly.pdbx_strand_id
1 'polypeptide(L)'
;LSEGSKSIVSLNGVCFQNTCVFVLIHNLNGKIGFVKENLYEKTTDKVFSATDVDVDNRIIYMLDNKPAADVLASALNVPLENLKDAIAENPLGRISKDKVFITEVSDIMPDGSIQLFARVFNHSKIAILNRGNINEIWNATKETAREQIAKSSFAVVVNCLARSIMFEKENL
;
A
#
# COMPACT_ATOMS: atom_id res chain seq x y z
N LEU A 1 11.90 -4.73 5.42
CA LEU A 1 12.28 -5.93 6.19
C LEU A 1 13.51 -6.50 5.52
N SER A 2 14.66 -6.52 6.22
CA SER A 2 15.88 -7.13 5.71
C SER A 2 15.65 -8.63 5.45
N GLU A 3 16.24 -9.17 4.38
CA GLU A 3 16.29 -10.62 4.15
C GLU A 3 16.74 -11.33 5.42
N GLY A 4 15.95 -12.29 5.89
CA GLY A 4 16.23 -13.07 7.10
C GLY A 4 15.58 -12.57 8.39
N SER A 5 14.84 -11.46 8.41
CA SER A 5 14.07 -11.07 9.59
C SER A 5 12.89 -12.03 9.81
N LYS A 6 12.92 -12.76 10.91
CA LYS A 6 11.81 -13.64 11.30
C LYS A 6 10.64 -12.82 11.82
N SER A 7 9.45 -13.04 11.30
CA SER A 7 8.22 -12.46 11.86
C SER A 7 7.96 -13.09 13.22
N ILE A 8 7.81 -12.26 14.24
CA ILE A 8 7.53 -12.67 15.61
C ILE A 8 6.21 -12.01 16.03
N VAL A 9 5.34 -12.78 16.64
CA VAL A 9 4.14 -12.30 17.32
C VAL A 9 4.23 -12.60 18.82
N SER A 10 3.59 -11.77 19.63
CA SER A 10 3.61 -11.93 21.08
C SER A 10 2.19 -12.06 21.63
N LEU A 11 2.01 -13.00 22.57
CA LEU A 11 0.78 -13.17 23.34
C LEU A 11 1.15 -13.39 24.80
N ASN A 12 0.59 -12.58 25.70
CA ASN A 12 0.83 -12.67 27.15
C ASN A 12 2.33 -12.72 27.54
N GLY A 13 3.15 -11.93 26.86
CA GLY A 13 4.60 -11.86 27.12
C GLY A 13 5.44 -12.99 26.50
N VAL A 14 4.80 -13.95 25.83
CA VAL A 14 5.50 -15.04 25.13
C VAL A 14 5.56 -14.74 23.63
N CYS A 15 6.74 -14.92 23.03
CA CYS A 15 6.96 -14.72 21.60
C CYS A 15 6.83 -16.01 20.81
N PHE A 16 6.19 -15.93 19.65
CA PHE A 16 5.94 -17.05 18.75
C PHE A 16 6.40 -16.74 17.33
N GLN A 17 6.83 -17.78 16.61
CA GLN A 17 7.14 -17.72 15.17
C GLN A 17 6.15 -18.60 14.39
N ASN A 18 5.97 -18.33 13.11
CA ASN A 18 5.06 -19.08 12.23
C ASN A 18 3.63 -19.20 12.78
N THR A 19 3.18 -18.20 13.52
CA THR A 19 1.92 -18.17 14.24
C THR A 19 1.22 -16.85 13.97
N CYS A 20 -0.10 -16.85 14.03
CA CYS A 20 -0.94 -15.66 14.03
C CYS A 20 -1.55 -15.47 15.42
N VAL A 21 -1.54 -14.24 15.91
CA VAL A 21 -2.25 -13.83 17.13
C VAL A 21 -3.43 -12.99 16.73
N PHE A 22 -4.58 -13.24 17.32
CA PHE A 22 -5.78 -12.45 17.12
C PHE A 22 -6.48 -12.20 18.46
N VAL A 23 -7.29 -11.14 18.50
CA VAL A 23 -8.15 -10.81 19.62
C VAL A 23 -9.60 -10.73 19.14
N LEU A 24 -10.50 -11.31 19.89
CA LEU A 24 -11.95 -11.14 19.71
C LEU A 24 -12.44 -10.13 20.74
N ILE A 25 -13.08 -9.08 20.26
CA ILE A 25 -13.66 -8.04 21.11
C ILE A 25 -15.17 -8.12 21.01
N HIS A 26 -15.83 -8.44 22.12
CA HIS A 26 -17.29 -8.35 22.24
C HIS A 26 -17.65 -6.98 22.83
N ASN A 27 -18.17 -6.09 22.01
CA ASN A 27 -18.64 -4.79 22.47
C ASN A 27 -20.03 -4.94 23.10
N LEU A 28 -20.09 -4.86 24.42
CA LEU A 28 -21.34 -4.99 25.17
C LEU A 28 -22.15 -3.68 25.18
N ASN A 29 -21.47 -2.55 25.24
CA ASN A 29 -22.10 -1.24 25.33
C ASN A 29 -21.28 -0.22 24.53
N GLY A 30 -21.94 0.54 23.66
CA GLY A 30 -21.30 1.60 22.88
C GLY A 30 -21.22 1.30 21.39
N LYS A 31 -20.43 2.10 20.69
CA LYS A 31 -20.24 2.00 19.24
C LYS A 31 -18.78 1.70 18.93
N ILE A 32 -18.56 0.95 17.84
CA ILE A 32 -17.24 0.77 17.22
C ILE A 32 -17.29 1.49 15.89
N GLY A 33 -16.36 2.42 15.68
CA GLY A 33 -16.13 3.07 14.39
C GLY A 33 -14.89 2.49 13.71
N PHE A 34 -14.88 2.49 12.40
CA PHE A 34 -13.75 2.10 11.58
C PHE A 34 -13.49 3.16 10.52
N VAL A 35 -12.28 3.72 10.53
CA VAL A 35 -11.86 4.71 9.54
C VAL A 35 -10.61 4.20 8.84
N LYS A 36 -10.62 4.27 7.51
CA LYS A 36 -9.47 3.97 6.67
C LYS A 36 -9.04 5.24 5.95
N GLU A 37 -7.78 5.60 6.12
CA GLU A 37 -7.17 6.72 5.43
C GLU A 37 -6.28 6.24 4.29
N ASN A 38 -6.36 6.90 3.15
CA ASN A 38 -5.48 6.68 2.01
C ASN A 38 -4.92 8.05 1.57
N LEU A 39 -3.60 8.18 1.55
CA LEU A 39 -2.90 9.42 1.16
C LEU A 39 -2.73 9.56 -0.35
N TYR A 40 -3.12 8.55 -1.12
CA TYR A 40 -2.90 8.50 -2.56
C TYR A 40 -4.21 8.36 -3.33
N GLU A 41 -4.28 9.05 -4.45
CA GLU A 41 -5.39 9.02 -5.38
C GLU A 41 -4.97 8.36 -6.69
N LYS A 42 -5.91 7.64 -7.33
CA LYS A 42 -5.64 7.06 -8.64
C LYS A 42 -5.63 8.15 -9.72
N THR A 43 -4.69 8.06 -10.63
CA THR A 43 -4.78 8.77 -11.91
C THR A 43 -5.72 8.02 -12.85
N THR A 44 -6.48 8.72 -13.67
CA THR A 44 -7.40 8.11 -14.63
C THR A 44 -6.72 7.65 -15.91
N ASP A 45 -5.58 8.23 -16.23
CA ASP A 45 -4.83 8.09 -17.47
C ASP A 45 -3.63 7.12 -17.36
N LYS A 46 -3.21 6.75 -16.14
CA LYS A 46 -2.06 5.87 -15.89
C LYS A 46 -2.51 4.56 -15.26
N VAL A 47 -3.34 3.82 -16.00
CA VAL A 47 -3.88 2.52 -15.57
C VAL A 47 -3.53 1.46 -16.60
N PHE A 48 -2.89 0.40 -16.17
CA PHE A 48 -2.35 -0.69 -16.98
C PHE A 48 -2.95 -2.02 -16.56
N SER A 49 -2.93 -3.00 -17.44
CA SER A 49 -3.29 -4.39 -17.13
C SER A 49 -2.01 -5.19 -16.85
N ALA A 50 -1.93 -5.87 -15.73
CA ALA A 50 -0.86 -6.84 -15.48
C ALA A 50 -1.11 -8.07 -16.36
N THR A 51 -0.32 -8.25 -17.42
CA THR A 51 -0.56 -9.28 -18.45
C THR A 51 0.33 -10.52 -18.31
N ASP A 52 1.42 -10.42 -17.55
CA ASP A 52 2.26 -11.55 -17.18
C ASP A 52 2.74 -11.36 -15.74
N VAL A 53 2.39 -12.31 -14.86
CA VAL A 53 2.58 -12.20 -13.41
C VAL A 53 2.95 -13.52 -12.78
N ASP A 54 3.99 -13.54 -11.96
CA ASP A 54 4.23 -14.59 -10.97
C ASP A 54 3.58 -14.21 -9.66
N VAL A 55 2.42 -14.80 -9.36
CA VAL A 55 1.62 -14.50 -8.18
C VAL A 55 2.33 -14.89 -6.88
N ASP A 56 3.03 -16.02 -6.89
CA ASP A 56 3.66 -16.56 -5.67
C ASP A 56 4.92 -15.79 -5.30
N ASN A 57 5.73 -15.43 -6.28
CA ASN A 57 6.91 -14.58 -6.10
C ASN A 57 6.57 -13.08 -6.10
N ARG A 58 5.32 -12.72 -6.39
CA ARG A 58 4.85 -11.32 -6.41
C ARG A 58 5.57 -10.46 -7.44
N ILE A 59 5.79 -11.01 -8.64
CA ILE A 59 6.50 -10.33 -9.73
C ILE A 59 5.53 -10.02 -10.86
N ILE A 60 5.60 -8.80 -11.39
CA ILE A 60 4.96 -8.42 -12.64
C ILE A 60 6.05 -8.35 -13.71
N TYR A 61 5.95 -9.22 -14.72
CA TYR A 61 6.82 -9.19 -15.87
C TYR A 61 6.34 -8.20 -16.93
N MET A 62 5.02 -8.16 -17.19
CA MET A 62 4.45 -7.32 -18.24
C MET A 62 3.24 -6.53 -17.78
N LEU A 63 3.19 -5.28 -18.22
CA LEU A 63 2.03 -4.41 -18.19
C LEU A 63 1.61 -4.09 -19.63
N ASP A 64 0.34 -4.31 -19.97
CA ASP A 64 -0.21 -4.13 -21.33
C ASP A 64 0.66 -4.80 -22.43
N ASN A 65 1.16 -6.03 -22.15
CA ASN A 65 2.04 -6.85 -23.02
C ASN A 65 3.40 -6.19 -23.35
N LYS A 66 3.90 -5.32 -22.47
CA LYS A 66 5.23 -4.69 -22.57
C LYS A 66 5.99 -4.89 -21.26
N PRO A 67 7.33 -4.87 -21.24
CA PRO A 67 8.11 -4.95 -20.01
C PRO A 67 7.62 -3.95 -18.97
N ALA A 68 7.39 -4.40 -17.74
CA ALA A 68 6.70 -3.62 -16.73
C ALA A 68 7.46 -2.33 -16.37
N ALA A 69 8.80 -2.41 -16.23
CA ALA A 69 9.62 -1.23 -15.93
C ALA A 69 9.57 -0.18 -17.04
N ASP A 70 9.57 -0.61 -18.32
CA ASP A 70 9.52 0.32 -19.47
C ASP A 70 8.20 1.09 -19.51
N VAL A 71 7.09 0.38 -19.23
CA VAL A 71 5.76 1.01 -19.19
C VAL A 71 5.70 2.05 -18.08
N LEU A 72 6.19 1.71 -16.88
CA LEU A 72 6.14 2.62 -15.73
C LEU A 72 7.10 3.80 -15.93
N ALA A 73 8.32 3.59 -16.43
CA ALA A 73 9.28 4.65 -16.70
C ALA A 73 8.72 5.66 -17.75
N SER A 74 8.13 5.11 -18.82
CA SER A 74 7.47 5.93 -19.85
C SER A 74 6.30 6.72 -19.28
N ALA A 75 5.45 6.10 -18.46
CA ALA A 75 4.30 6.75 -17.86
C ALA A 75 4.67 7.85 -16.85
N LEU A 76 5.80 7.69 -16.16
CA LEU A 76 6.33 8.67 -15.22
C LEU A 76 7.23 9.71 -15.90
N ASN A 77 7.57 9.49 -17.19
CA ASN A 77 8.49 10.30 -17.96
C ASN A 77 9.87 10.43 -17.29
N VAL A 78 10.41 9.28 -16.86
CA VAL A 78 11.74 9.18 -16.25
C VAL A 78 12.57 8.11 -16.95
N PRO A 79 13.92 8.21 -16.96
CA PRO A 79 14.78 7.11 -17.38
C PRO A 79 14.70 5.92 -16.39
N LEU A 80 15.01 4.71 -16.88
CA LEU A 80 14.90 3.48 -16.07
C LEU A 80 15.72 3.53 -14.77
N GLU A 81 16.88 4.13 -14.81
CA GLU A 81 17.75 4.29 -13.63
C GLU A 81 17.10 5.12 -12.50
N ASN A 82 16.17 6.00 -12.83
CA ASN A 82 15.44 6.84 -11.85
C ASN A 82 14.06 6.29 -11.50
N LEU A 83 13.66 5.15 -12.09
CA LEU A 83 12.31 4.61 -11.92
C LEU A 83 12.01 4.26 -10.46
N LYS A 84 12.98 3.72 -9.73
CA LYS A 84 12.81 3.31 -8.32
C LYS A 84 12.43 4.49 -7.43
N ASP A 85 13.09 5.62 -7.60
CA ASP A 85 12.81 6.85 -6.85
C ASP A 85 11.46 7.46 -7.25
N ALA A 86 11.16 7.48 -8.55
CA ALA A 86 9.91 7.99 -9.07
C ALA A 86 8.68 7.17 -8.59
N ILE A 87 8.81 5.84 -8.48
CA ILE A 87 7.76 4.96 -7.94
C ILE A 87 7.62 5.14 -6.42
N ALA A 88 8.68 5.42 -5.70
CA ALA A 88 8.58 5.68 -4.25
C ALA A 88 7.72 6.92 -3.95
N GLU A 89 7.72 7.91 -4.84
CA GLU A 89 6.86 9.11 -4.75
C GLU A 89 5.45 8.87 -5.31
N ASN A 90 5.34 8.01 -6.33
CA ASN A 90 4.11 7.69 -7.05
C ASN A 90 3.84 6.17 -7.01
N PRO A 91 3.45 5.62 -5.86
CA PRO A 91 3.32 4.19 -5.69
C PRO A 91 2.27 3.58 -6.60
N LEU A 92 2.35 2.28 -6.78
CA LEU A 92 1.37 1.55 -7.55
C LEU A 92 0.14 1.23 -6.71
N GLY A 93 -1.01 1.18 -7.35
CA GLY A 93 -2.28 0.77 -6.75
C GLY A 93 -2.98 -0.29 -7.58
N ARG A 94 -3.37 -1.39 -6.95
CA ARG A 94 -4.27 -2.36 -7.58
C ARG A 94 -5.71 -1.88 -7.46
N ILE A 95 -6.38 -1.76 -8.60
CA ILE A 95 -7.80 -1.39 -8.66
C ILE A 95 -8.67 -2.64 -8.54
N SER A 96 -9.63 -2.62 -7.62
CA SER A 96 -10.65 -3.65 -7.49
C SER A 96 -12.00 -2.97 -7.30
N LYS A 97 -12.85 -3.06 -8.31
CA LYS A 97 -14.10 -2.28 -8.43
C LYS A 97 -13.79 -0.78 -8.36
N ASP A 98 -14.32 -0.09 -7.39
CA ASP A 98 -14.13 1.34 -7.09
C ASP A 98 -13.00 1.63 -6.09
N LYS A 99 -12.39 0.58 -5.51
CA LYS A 99 -11.36 0.70 -4.47
C LYS A 99 -9.96 0.56 -5.03
N VAL A 100 -9.06 1.34 -4.46
CA VAL A 100 -7.62 1.27 -4.73
C VAL A 100 -6.91 0.67 -3.52
N PHE A 101 -6.07 -0.32 -3.78
CA PHE A 101 -5.21 -0.96 -2.78
C PHE A 101 -3.77 -0.67 -3.16
N ILE A 102 -3.06 0.09 -2.33
CA ILE A 102 -1.65 0.39 -2.55
C ILE A 102 -0.88 -0.92 -2.63
N THR A 103 -0.06 -1.02 -3.66
CA THR A 103 0.79 -2.17 -3.95
C THR A 103 2.23 -1.67 -4.07
N GLU A 104 2.92 -1.68 -2.95
CA GLU A 104 4.28 -1.16 -2.85
C GLU A 104 5.26 -2.01 -3.67
N VAL A 105 6.16 -1.34 -4.38
CA VAL A 105 7.26 -1.98 -5.10
C VAL A 105 8.39 -2.27 -4.11
N SER A 106 8.84 -3.52 -4.06
CA SER A 106 9.99 -3.91 -3.25
C SER A 106 11.30 -3.75 -4.03
N ASP A 107 11.29 -4.12 -5.32
CA ASP A 107 12.45 -3.98 -6.18
C ASP A 107 12.11 -3.93 -7.67
N ILE A 108 13.05 -3.44 -8.47
CA ILE A 108 13.04 -3.50 -9.94
C ILE A 108 14.18 -4.42 -10.34
N MET A 109 13.82 -5.52 -11.00
CA MET A 109 14.78 -6.56 -11.36
C MET A 109 15.57 -6.19 -12.61
N PRO A 110 16.79 -6.76 -12.80
CA PRO A 110 17.62 -6.44 -13.97
C PRO A 110 16.98 -6.78 -15.33
N ASP A 111 16.01 -7.70 -15.36
CA ASP A 111 15.23 -8.06 -16.55
C ASP A 111 14.06 -7.10 -16.84
N GLY A 112 13.91 -6.05 -16.03
CA GLY A 112 12.82 -5.08 -16.14
C GLY A 112 11.49 -5.54 -15.52
N SER A 113 11.47 -6.64 -14.80
CA SER A 113 10.32 -7.05 -14.01
C SER A 113 10.25 -6.29 -12.68
N ILE A 114 9.05 -6.18 -12.12
CA ILE A 114 8.77 -5.43 -10.90
C ILE A 114 8.35 -6.39 -9.79
N GLN A 115 9.13 -6.43 -8.71
CA GLN A 115 8.77 -7.18 -7.51
C GLN A 115 7.96 -6.32 -6.54
N LEU A 116 6.92 -6.91 -5.95
CA LEU A 116 5.97 -6.23 -5.07
C LEU A 116 5.98 -6.82 -3.66
N PHE A 117 5.54 -6.04 -2.68
CA PHE A 117 5.24 -6.57 -1.34
C PHE A 117 3.90 -7.32 -1.28
N ALA A 118 2.97 -7.04 -2.18
CA ALA A 118 1.66 -7.67 -2.23
C ALA A 118 1.48 -8.53 -3.48
N ARG A 119 0.58 -9.51 -3.42
CA ARG A 119 0.21 -10.35 -4.57
C ARG A 119 -0.65 -9.57 -5.56
N VAL A 120 -0.33 -9.74 -6.84
CA VAL A 120 -1.12 -9.25 -7.97
C VAL A 120 -1.42 -10.44 -8.86
N PHE A 121 -2.58 -10.46 -9.48
CA PHE A 121 -3.03 -11.54 -10.37
C PHE A 121 -3.02 -11.06 -11.81
N ASN A 122 -2.92 -11.98 -12.75
CA ASN A 122 -3.08 -11.69 -14.17
C ASN A 122 -4.38 -10.92 -14.42
N HIS A 123 -4.32 -9.95 -15.32
CA HIS A 123 -5.40 -9.04 -15.68
C HIS A 123 -5.85 -8.08 -14.57
N SER A 124 -5.14 -8.02 -13.44
CA SER A 124 -5.35 -6.96 -12.46
C SER A 124 -5.07 -5.60 -13.09
N LYS A 125 -5.91 -4.62 -12.79
CA LYS A 125 -5.66 -3.23 -13.15
C LYS A 125 -4.74 -2.58 -12.13
N ILE A 126 -3.62 -2.08 -12.62
CA ILE A 126 -2.58 -1.40 -11.85
C ILE A 126 -2.56 0.07 -12.26
N ALA A 127 -2.72 0.96 -11.31
CA ALA A 127 -2.61 2.40 -11.52
C ALA A 127 -1.33 2.95 -10.90
N ILE A 128 -0.76 3.97 -11.50
CA ILE A 128 0.17 4.87 -10.81
C ILE A 128 -0.68 5.83 -9.97
N LEU A 129 -0.30 6.01 -8.72
CA LEU A 129 -1.04 6.84 -7.78
C LEU A 129 -0.35 8.18 -7.60
N ASN A 130 -1.14 9.24 -7.48
CA ASN A 130 -0.66 10.55 -7.08
C ASN A 130 -0.90 10.76 -5.59
N ARG A 131 0.01 11.46 -4.97
CA ARG A 131 -0.15 11.88 -3.59
C ARG A 131 -1.18 13.01 -3.48
N GLY A 132 -2.15 12.85 -2.61
CA GLY A 132 -3.10 13.89 -2.28
C GLY A 132 -2.56 14.92 -1.29
N ASN A 133 -3.35 15.95 -1.01
CA ASN A 133 -3.02 16.92 0.03
C ASN A 133 -3.22 16.31 1.42
N ILE A 134 -2.11 16.08 2.13
CA ILE A 134 -2.12 15.41 3.44
C ILE A 134 -3.01 16.11 4.45
N ASN A 135 -2.96 17.44 4.52
CA ASN A 135 -3.75 18.20 5.49
C ASN A 135 -5.26 18.09 5.23
N GLU A 136 -5.66 18.11 3.95
CA GLU A 136 -7.06 17.93 3.56
C GLU A 136 -7.53 16.51 3.90
N ILE A 137 -6.72 15.49 3.57
CA ILE A 137 -7.01 14.10 3.87
C ILE A 137 -7.13 13.88 5.38
N TRP A 138 -6.20 14.41 6.18
CA TRP A 138 -6.27 14.31 7.63
C TRP A 138 -7.51 14.97 8.21
N ASN A 139 -7.88 16.14 7.72
CA ASN A 139 -9.07 16.82 8.20
C ASN A 139 -10.33 16.02 7.85
N ALA A 140 -10.43 15.49 6.62
CA ALA A 140 -11.54 14.63 6.21
C ALA A 140 -11.59 13.34 7.04
N THR A 141 -10.45 12.71 7.32
CA THR A 141 -10.34 11.54 8.18
C THR A 141 -10.82 11.82 9.60
N LYS A 142 -10.43 12.97 10.19
CA LYS A 142 -10.88 13.40 11.52
C LYS A 142 -12.38 13.61 11.57
N GLU A 143 -12.95 14.30 10.58
CA GLU A 143 -14.39 14.52 10.52
C GLU A 143 -15.16 13.19 10.36
N THR A 144 -14.72 12.31 9.46
CA THR A 144 -15.30 10.96 9.31
C THR A 144 -15.25 10.18 10.63
N ALA A 145 -14.16 10.27 11.37
CA ALA A 145 -14.03 9.62 12.67
C ALA A 145 -15.02 10.21 13.70
N ARG A 146 -15.19 11.54 13.72
CA ARG A 146 -16.13 12.24 14.61
C ARG A 146 -17.60 11.94 14.29
N GLU A 147 -17.94 11.83 13.02
CA GLU A 147 -19.29 11.43 12.59
C GLU A 147 -19.65 10.03 13.05
N GLN A 148 -18.69 9.10 13.00
CA GLN A 148 -18.91 7.73 13.47
C GLN A 148 -18.99 7.64 15.00
N ILE A 149 -18.06 8.31 15.70
CA ILE A 149 -17.94 8.30 17.17
C ILE A 149 -17.57 9.68 17.65
N ALA A 150 -18.56 10.44 18.13
CA ALA A 150 -18.36 11.80 18.64
C ALA A 150 -17.40 11.88 19.84
N LYS A 151 -17.37 10.84 20.68
CA LYS A 151 -16.47 10.72 21.81
C LYS A 151 -16.02 9.28 21.99
N SER A 152 -14.73 9.03 21.75
CA SER A 152 -14.11 7.73 21.93
C SER A 152 -13.39 7.61 23.28
N SER A 153 -13.45 6.42 23.88
CA SER A 153 -12.66 6.11 25.08
C SER A 153 -11.23 5.74 24.74
N PHE A 154 -11.02 5.10 23.59
CA PHE A 154 -9.69 4.76 23.05
C PHE A 154 -9.77 4.57 21.53
N ALA A 155 -8.62 4.58 20.88
CA ALA A 155 -8.48 4.25 19.48
C ALA A 155 -7.29 3.28 19.29
N VAL A 156 -7.45 2.34 18.36
CA VAL A 156 -6.34 1.52 17.88
C VAL A 156 -5.95 2.06 16.50
N VAL A 157 -4.70 2.49 16.38
CA VAL A 157 -4.16 3.01 15.13
C VAL A 157 -3.19 2.00 14.54
N VAL A 158 -3.47 1.58 13.31
CA VAL A 158 -2.57 0.75 12.51
C VAL A 158 -1.91 1.65 11.47
N ASN A 159 -0.62 1.89 11.61
CA ASN A 159 0.14 2.73 10.70
C ASN A 159 1.11 1.91 9.86
N CYS A 160 1.21 2.24 8.57
CA CYS A 160 2.15 1.59 7.65
C CYS A 160 3.57 2.11 7.90
N LEU A 161 4.57 1.20 7.87
CA LEU A 161 5.97 1.58 8.03
C LEU A 161 6.44 2.57 6.94
N ALA A 162 6.07 2.32 5.67
CA ALA A 162 6.41 3.21 4.57
C ALA A 162 5.84 4.63 4.78
N ARG A 163 4.61 4.73 5.29
CA ARG A 163 4.00 5.99 5.66
C ARG A 163 4.75 6.69 6.80
N SER A 164 5.17 5.95 7.81
CA SER A 164 5.94 6.51 8.94
C SER A 164 7.28 7.07 8.45
N ILE A 165 7.99 6.35 7.59
CA ILE A 165 9.26 6.80 6.99
C ILE A 165 9.04 8.06 6.14
N MET A 166 7.96 8.12 5.37
CA MET A 166 7.61 9.28 4.57
C MET A 166 7.37 10.52 5.47
N PHE A 167 6.61 10.37 6.53
CA PHE A 167 6.32 11.46 7.47
C PHE A 167 7.59 11.95 8.18
N GLU A 168 8.46 11.05 8.60
CA GLU A 168 9.75 11.38 9.22
C GLU A 168 10.64 12.21 8.28
N LYS A 169 10.73 11.80 7.00
CA LYS A 169 11.48 12.55 5.98
C LYS A 169 10.95 13.96 5.73
N GLU A 170 9.67 14.17 5.88
CA GLU A 170 8.98 15.44 5.62
C GLU A 170 8.72 16.26 6.88
N ASN A 171 9.18 15.79 8.04
CA ASN A 171 8.94 16.43 9.35
C ASN A 171 7.44 16.65 9.65
N LEU A 172 6.59 15.67 9.34
CA LEU A 172 5.15 15.66 9.55
C LEU A 172 4.75 14.83 10.80
#